data_1c0b603bd15727f4e2aa2ee1ef51b505
#
_entry.id   1c0b603bd15727f4e2aa2ee1ef51b505
#
_cell.length_a   1.000
_cell.length_b   1.000
_cell.length_c   1.000
_cell.angle_alpha   90.00
_cell.angle_beta   90.00
_cell.angle_gamma   90.00
#
_symmetry.space_group_name_H-M   'P 1'
#
loop_
_entity.id
_entity.type
_entity.pdbx_description
1 polymer ?
#
loop_
_entity_poly.entity_id
_entity_poly.type
_entity_poly.pdbx_seq_one_letter_code
_entity_poly.pdbx_strand_id
1 'polypeptide(L)'
;MRKLISLISATCLVATLMFSQATLADEEYANTVAKFKQANDTYKFFDNAYGYAIFPTVGKGGFGIGAAYGKGKVFRNQSYTGDTSLTQISLGFQIGGQAYSEIIFFKNAKAYETFTSGSFEFGAQASAVAITIGANAQAGTTGNSSGAGGKVAKASYINGMAVYTMAKGGLMFEAALAGQSFTFEEK
;
A
#
# COMPACT_ATOMS: atom_id res chain seq x y z
N MET A 1 -27.48 -42.04 12.69
CA MET A 1 -26.87 -41.17 13.70
C MET A 1 -25.39 -40.88 13.47
N ARG A 2 -24.52 -41.84 13.16
CA ARG A 2 -23.06 -41.60 12.96
C ARG A 2 -22.71 -40.68 11.77
N LYS A 3 -23.48 -40.70 10.69
CA LYS A 3 -23.25 -39.84 9.50
C LYS A 3 -23.64 -38.36 9.72
N LEU A 4 -24.62 -38.07 10.59
CA LEU A 4 -25.02 -36.70 10.92
C LEU A 4 -23.97 -35.99 11.80
N ILE A 5 -23.35 -36.71 12.71
CA ILE A 5 -22.31 -36.17 13.60
C ILE A 5 -21.05 -35.83 12.84
N SER A 6 -20.72 -36.61 11.77
CA SER A 6 -19.57 -36.30 10.90
C SER A 6 -19.75 -35.03 10.05
N LEU A 7 -20.98 -34.72 9.61
CA LEU A 7 -21.27 -33.51 8.83
C LEU A 7 -21.17 -32.24 9.71
N ILE A 8 -21.65 -32.31 10.95
CA ILE A 8 -21.61 -31.19 11.90
C ILE A 8 -20.18 -30.87 12.29
N SER A 9 -19.33 -31.91 12.51
CA SER A 9 -17.92 -31.72 12.83
C SER A 9 -17.12 -31.07 11.70
N ALA A 10 -17.40 -31.42 10.44
CA ALA A 10 -16.71 -30.83 9.27
C ALA A 10 -17.10 -29.35 9.06
N THR A 11 -18.36 -28.99 9.27
CA THR A 11 -18.83 -27.61 9.16
C THR A 11 -18.27 -26.68 10.23
N CYS A 12 -18.14 -27.16 11.47
CA CYS A 12 -17.50 -26.39 12.55
C CYS A 12 -16.01 -26.16 12.30
N LEU A 13 -15.29 -27.12 11.72
CA LEU A 13 -13.86 -26.99 11.45
C LEU A 13 -13.57 -25.94 10.35
N VAL A 14 -14.39 -25.89 9.31
CA VAL A 14 -14.27 -24.91 8.24
C VAL A 14 -14.61 -23.48 8.74
N ALA A 15 -15.62 -23.34 9.60
CA ALA A 15 -15.98 -22.06 10.18
C ALA A 15 -14.88 -21.47 11.08
N THR A 16 -14.21 -22.33 11.88
CA THR A 16 -13.09 -21.89 12.74
C THR A 16 -11.86 -21.46 11.93
N LEU A 17 -11.57 -22.08 10.80
CA LEU A 17 -10.46 -21.68 9.92
C LEU A 17 -10.73 -20.32 9.24
N MET A 18 -11.97 -20.05 8.85
CA MET A 18 -12.34 -18.76 8.24
C MET A 18 -12.25 -17.59 9.24
N PHE A 19 -12.64 -17.80 10.50
CA PHE A 19 -12.53 -16.77 11.54
C PHE A 19 -11.07 -16.42 11.88
N SER A 20 -10.16 -17.38 11.85
CA SER A 20 -8.74 -17.18 12.15
C SER A 20 -8.03 -16.32 11.08
N GLN A 21 -8.44 -16.42 9.82
CA GLN A 21 -7.82 -15.64 8.73
C GLN A 21 -8.26 -14.18 8.73
N ALA A 22 -9.50 -13.87 9.09
CA ALA A 22 -10.00 -12.51 9.17
C ALA A 22 -9.29 -11.71 10.29
N THR A 23 -9.04 -12.32 11.44
CA THR A 23 -8.34 -11.67 12.55
C THR A 23 -6.86 -11.38 12.24
N LEU A 24 -6.16 -12.29 11.57
CA LEU A 24 -4.77 -12.09 11.15
C LEU A 24 -4.63 -10.97 10.10
N ALA A 25 -5.58 -10.88 9.17
CA ALA A 25 -5.59 -9.80 8.21
C ALA A 25 -5.78 -8.43 8.88
N ASP A 26 -6.74 -8.30 9.80
CA ASP A 26 -6.98 -7.04 10.52
C ASP A 26 -5.79 -6.64 11.39
N GLU A 27 -5.08 -7.59 11.99
CA GLU A 27 -3.86 -7.35 12.74
C GLU A 27 -2.72 -6.84 11.84
N GLU A 28 -2.57 -7.36 10.62
CA GLU A 28 -1.57 -6.88 9.67
C GLU A 28 -1.81 -5.40 9.29
N TYR A 29 -3.07 -5.00 9.07
CA TYR A 29 -3.44 -3.60 8.83
C TYR A 29 -3.09 -2.71 10.02
N ALA A 30 -3.48 -3.11 11.24
CA ALA A 30 -3.21 -2.35 12.45
C ALA A 30 -1.71 -2.16 12.69
N ASN A 31 -0.93 -3.23 12.54
CA ASN A 31 0.53 -3.21 12.68
C ASN A 31 1.19 -2.31 11.63
N THR A 32 0.68 -2.31 10.40
CA THR A 32 1.22 -1.46 9.34
C THR A 32 0.92 0.01 9.61
N VAL A 33 -0.30 0.35 10.03
CA VAL A 33 -0.65 1.70 10.46
C VAL A 33 0.25 2.16 11.61
N ALA A 34 0.49 1.31 12.61
CA ALA A 34 1.37 1.64 13.74
C ALA A 34 2.81 1.95 13.28
N LYS A 35 3.36 1.19 12.34
CA LYS A 35 4.69 1.45 11.77
C LYS A 35 4.75 2.79 11.05
N PHE A 36 3.76 3.12 10.22
CA PHE A 36 3.71 4.42 9.56
C PHE A 36 3.51 5.57 10.56
N LYS A 37 2.75 5.38 11.64
CA LYS A 37 2.59 6.40 12.71
C LYS A 37 3.89 6.68 13.46
N GLN A 38 4.78 5.69 13.59
CA GLN A 38 6.07 5.85 14.25
C GLN A 38 7.11 6.56 13.39
N ALA A 39 6.91 6.65 12.07
CA ALA A 39 7.84 7.30 11.18
C ALA A 39 7.67 8.82 11.20
N ASN A 40 8.78 9.55 11.36
CA ASN A 40 8.79 11.02 11.47
C ASN A 40 8.18 11.73 10.25
N ASP A 41 8.24 11.09 9.08
CA ASP A 41 7.74 11.68 7.84
C ASP A 41 6.23 11.58 7.68
N THR A 42 5.57 10.65 8.37
CA THR A 42 4.15 10.34 8.18
C THR A 42 3.25 10.67 9.36
N TYR A 43 3.79 10.76 10.60
CA TYR A 43 2.94 10.93 11.78
C TYR A 43 1.99 12.14 11.69
N LYS A 44 2.46 13.28 11.14
CA LYS A 44 1.65 14.51 10.98
C LYS A 44 0.49 14.35 10.01
N PHE A 45 0.59 13.44 9.05
CA PHE A 45 -0.47 13.20 8.09
C PHE A 45 -1.65 12.47 8.72
N PHE A 46 -1.42 11.61 9.70
CA PHE A 46 -2.51 10.93 10.41
C PHE A 46 -3.43 11.90 11.17
N ASP A 47 -2.88 13.05 11.63
CA ASP A 47 -3.62 14.05 12.36
C ASP A 47 -4.34 15.05 11.45
N ASN A 48 -3.79 15.29 10.24
CA ASN A 48 -4.22 16.40 9.36
C ASN A 48 -4.86 15.94 8.05
N ALA A 49 -4.74 14.67 7.66
CA ALA A 49 -5.33 14.16 6.43
C ALA A 49 -6.84 13.95 6.59
N TYR A 50 -7.57 14.20 5.51
CA TYR A 50 -9.00 13.88 5.42
C TYR A 50 -9.27 12.37 5.50
N GLY A 51 -8.34 11.57 4.99
CA GLY A 51 -8.38 10.12 5.02
C GLY A 51 -7.11 9.51 4.46
N TYR A 52 -7.05 8.20 4.38
CA TYR A 52 -5.93 7.48 3.79
C TYR A 52 -6.36 6.11 3.25
N ALA A 53 -5.62 5.62 2.23
CA ALA A 53 -5.62 4.23 1.81
C ALA A 53 -4.33 3.56 2.29
N ILE A 54 -4.43 2.33 2.79
CA ILE A 54 -3.27 1.59 3.30
C ILE A 54 -3.22 0.20 2.71
N PHE A 55 -2.04 -0.18 2.22
CA PHE A 55 -1.71 -1.47 1.64
C PHE A 55 -0.62 -2.12 2.51
N PRO A 56 -0.97 -3.06 3.39
CA PRO A 56 0.00 -3.70 4.26
C PRO A 56 1.10 -4.40 3.47
N THR A 57 0.73 -5.08 2.39
CA THR A 57 1.69 -5.78 1.54
C THR A 57 1.33 -5.58 0.06
N VAL A 58 2.27 -4.97 -0.66
CA VAL A 58 2.30 -4.94 -2.13
C VAL A 58 3.45 -5.83 -2.57
N GLY A 59 3.14 -6.93 -3.24
CA GLY A 59 4.14 -7.80 -3.86
C GLY A 59 4.43 -7.32 -5.28
N LYS A 60 5.70 -7.18 -5.62
CA LYS A 60 6.17 -6.83 -6.98
C LYS A 60 7.17 -7.87 -7.44
N GLY A 61 7.02 -8.34 -8.68
CA GLY A 61 7.95 -9.31 -9.27
C GLY A 61 7.88 -9.27 -10.78
N GLY A 62 8.90 -9.85 -11.43
CA GLY A 62 8.92 -9.96 -12.89
C GLY A 62 10.29 -10.28 -13.48
N PHE A 63 10.26 -10.57 -14.77
CA PHE A 63 11.43 -10.80 -15.63
C PHE A 63 11.15 -10.14 -16.98
N GLY A 64 11.77 -8.99 -17.24
CA GLY A 64 11.50 -8.18 -18.44
C GLY A 64 10.16 -7.42 -18.40
N ILE A 65 9.12 -8.03 -17.89
CA ILE A 65 7.84 -7.38 -17.54
C ILE A 65 7.63 -7.57 -16.05
N GLY A 66 7.37 -6.48 -15.33
CA GLY A 66 7.07 -6.50 -13.91
C GLY A 66 5.57 -6.31 -13.66
N ALA A 67 5.07 -6.98 -12.63
CA ALA A 67 3.72 -6.75 -12.12
C ALA A 67 3.78 -6.55 -10.61
N ALA A 68 2.92 -5.67 -10.09
CA ALA A 68 2.69 -5.51 -8.67
C ALA A 68 1.21 -5.65 -8.35
N TYR A 69 0.93 -6.20 -7.17
CA TYR A 69 -0.41 -6.36 -6.63
C TYR A 69 -0.43 -6.22 -5.12
N GLY A 70 -1.45 -5.54 -4.61
CA GLY A 70 -1.69 -5.40 -3.18
C GLY A 70 -3.16 -5.19 -2.87
N LYS A 71 -3.62 -5.71 -1.72
CA LYS A 71 -4.94 -5.41 -1.16
C LYS A 71 -4.79 -4.33 -0.10
N GLY A 72 -5.75 -3.42 -0.04
CA GLY A 72 -5.74 -2.29 0.86
C GLY A 72 -7.12 -1.99 1.46
N LYS A 73 -7.11 -1.13 2.45
CA LYS A 73 -8.31 -0.58 3.09
C LYS A 73 -8.28 0.94 3.03
N VAL A 74 -9.45 1.55 2.85
CA VAL A 74 -9.63 3.00 2.80
C VAL A 74 -10.32 3.48 4.05
N PHE A 75 -9.80 4.59 4.60
CA PHE A 75 -10.30 5.23 5.81
C PHE A 75 -10.59 6.70 5.54
N ARG A 76 -11.70 7.19 6.09
CA ARG A 76 -12.09 8.60 6.12
C ARG A 76 -12.36 9.02 7.57
N ASN A 77 -11.67 10.07 8.04
CA ASN A 77 -11.77 10.49 9.44
C ASN A 77 -11.60 9.33 10.44
N GLN A 78 -10.60 8.47 10.18
CA GLN A 78 -10.27 7.26 10.95
C GLN A 78 -11.32 6.13 10.90
N SER A 79 -12.41 6.30 10.15
CA SER A 79 -13.43 5.28 9.96
C SER A 79 -13.18 4.50 8.65
N TYR A 80 -13.24 3.18 8.72
CA TYR A 80 -13.14 2.31 7.55
C TYR A 80 -14.33 2.52 6.60
N THR A 81 -14.05 2.78 5.33
CA THR A 81 -15.06 3.11 4.31
C THR A 81 -15.15 2.10 3.17
N GLY A 82 -14.14 1.28 2.96
CA GLY A 82 -14.19 0.26 1.91
C GLY A 82 -12.84 -0.37 1.62
N ASP A 83 -12.86 -1.39 0.78
CA ASP A 83 -11.68 -2.11 0.33
C ASP A 83 -11.15 -1.53 -0.98
N THR A 84 -9.85 -1.68 -1.19
CA THR A 84 -9.16 -1.23 -2.40
C THR A 84 -8.13 -2.28 -2.84
N SER A 85 -7.84 -2.32 -4.13
CA SER A 85 -6.71 -3.10 -4.63
C SER A 85 -5.81 -2.23 -5.49
N LEU A 86 -4.51 -2.49 -5.40
CA LEU A 86 -3.46 -1.89 -6.22
C LEU A 86 -3.01 -2.92 -7.24
N THR A 87 -2.96 -2.51 -8.51
CA THR A 87 -2.33 -3.25 -9.60
C THR A 87 -1.37 -2.34 -10.34
N GLN A 88 -0.24 -2.89 -10.80
CA GLN A 88 0.72 -2.15 -11.62
C GLN A 88 1.36 -3.10 -12.61
N ILE A 89 1.54 -2.62 -13.85
CA ILE A 89 2.36 -3.28 -14.86
C ILE A 89 3.52 -2.34 -15.20
N SER A 90 4.74 -2.85 -15.17
CA SER A 90 5.94 -2.10 -15.52
C SER A 90 6.78 -2.85 -16.55
N LEU A 91 7.32 -2.11 -17.51
CA LEU A 91 8.29 -2.62 -18.47
C LEU A 91 9.69 -2.24 -17.99
N GLY A 92 10.60 -3.21 -17.91
CA GLY A 92 11.99 -2.95 -17.52
C GLY A 92 12.75 -4.24 -17.23
N PHE A 93 14.08 -4.15 -17.25
CA PHE A 93 14.98 -5.26 -16.89
C PHE A 93 15.02 -5.42 -15.36
N GLN A 94 13.91 -5.88 -14.79
CA GLN A 94 13.84 -6.22 -13.38
C GLN A 94 13.88 -7.74 -13.24
N ILE A 95 14.88 -8.26 -12.56
CA ILE A 95 14.97 -9.68 -12.19
C ILE A 95 14.86 -9.72 -10.67
N GLY A 96 13.78 -10.33 -10.17
CA GLY A 96 13.61 -10.52 -8.74
C GLY A 96 12.21 -10.15 -8.25
N GLY A 97 12.03 -10.31 -6.95
CA GLY A 97 10.81 -9.95 -6.23
C GLY A 97 11.13 -9.00 -5.09
N GLN A 98 10.19 -8.14 -4.78
CA GLN A 98 10.21 -7.28 -3.61
C GLN A 98 8.82 -7.20 -2.99
N ALA A 99 8.77 -6.89 -1.72
CA ALA A 99 7.54 -6.58 -1.02
C ALA A 99 7.70 -5.26 -0.25
N TYR A 100 6.65 -4.45 -0.26
CA TYR A 100 6.60 -3.19 0.47
C TYR A 100 5.21 -2.93 1.01
N SER A 101 5.11 -2.05 2.00
CA SER A 101 3.85 -1.46 2.43
C SER A 101 3.71 -0.08 1.80
N GLU A 102 2.48 0.33 1.49
CA GLU A 102 2.20 1.65 0.93
C GLU A 102 1.05 2.31 1.69
N ILE A 103 1.15 3.62 1.90
CA ILE A 103 0.08 4.46 2.42
C ILE A 103 -0.07 5.70 1.55
N ILE A 104 -1.32 6.05 1.23
CA ILE A 104 -1.70 7.21 0.45
C ILE A 104 -2.60 8.08 1.32
N PHE A 105 -2.13 9.26 1.70
CA PHE A 105 -2.92 10.23 2.45
C PHE A 105 -3.68 11.15 1.50
N PHE A 106 -4.94 11.43 1.81
CA PHE A 106 -5.82 12.35 1.09
C PHE A 106 -5.90 13.67 1.84
N LYS A 107 -5.52 14.77 1.19
CA LYS A 107 -5.53 16.12 1.79
C LYS A 107 -6.93 16.60 2.15
N ASN A 108 -7.92 16.27 1.30
CA ASN A 108 -9.28 16.78 1.37
C ASN A 108 -10.29 15.82 0.73
N ALA A 109 -11.58 16.14 0.83
CA ALA A 109 -12.66 15.35 0.26
C ALA A 109 -12.47 15.08 -1.24
N LYS A 110 -12.05 16.10 -2.02
CA LYS A 110 -11.84 15.95 -3.47
C LYS A 110 -10.80 14.86 -3.80
N ALA A 111 -9.68 14.83 -3.08
CA ALA A 111 -8.65 13.81 -3.28
C ALA A 111 -9.17 12.42 -2.91
N TYR A 112 -9.93 12.30 -1.81
CA TYR A 112 -10.59 11.07 -1.42
C TYR A 112 -11.59 10.59 -2.48
N GLU A 113 -12.50 11.44 -2.95
CA GLU A 113 -13.50 11.14 -3.98
C GLU A 113 -12.83 10.73 -5.30
N THR A 114 -11.76 11.42 -5.69
CA THR A 114 -10.97 11.06 -6.87
C THR A 114 -10.41 9.64 -6.76
N PHE A 115 -9.84 9.28 -5.61
CA PHE A 115 -9.29 7.95 -5.39
C PHE A 115 -10.38 6.87 -5.34
N THR A 116 -11.51 7.17 -4.69
CA THR A 116 -12.63 6.22 -4.50
C THR A 116 -13.63 6.21 -5.66
N SER A 117 -13.33 6.87 -6.79
CA SER A 117 -14.20 6.88 -7.98
C SER A 117 -14.36 5.52 -8.66
N GLY A 118 -13.62 4.50 -8.22
CA GLY A 118 -13.69 3.12 -8.72
C GLY A 118 -12.60 2.75 -9.72
N SER A 119 -11.94 3.74 -10.34
CA SER A 119 -10.81 3.52 -11.26
C SER A 119 -9.87 4.71 -11.22
N PHE A 120 -8.98 4.74 -10.24
CA PHE A 120 -7.94 5.77 -10.12
C PHE A 120 -6.59 5.21 -10.59
N GLU A 121 -5.81 6.02 -11.30
CA GLU A 121 -4.46 5.67 -11.74
C GLU A 121 -3.49 6.83 -11.52
N PHE A 122 -2.32 6.49 -11.00
CA PHE A 122 -1.20 7.43 -10.94
C PHE A 122 -0.55 7.60 -12.32
N GLY A 123 -0.66 8.77 -12.89
CA GLY A 123 0.03 9.12 -14.14
C GLY A 123 1.55 9.14 -14.00
N ALA A 124 2.25 9.24 -15.14
CA ALA A 124 3.71 9.22 -15.22
C ALA A 124 4.44 10.24 -14.31
N GLN A 125 3.80 11.37 -14.01
CA GLN A 125 4.37 12.43 -13.17
C GLN A 125 4.32 12.07 -11.66
N ALA A 126 3.53 11.08 -11.25
CA ALA A 126 3.40 10.69 -9.86
C ALA A 126 4.65 9.97 -9.30
N SER A 127 5.48 9.41 -10.16
CA SER A 127 6.72 8.71 -9.76
C SER A 127 7.72 9.60 -9.00
N ALA A 128 7.62 10.92 -9.13
CA ALA A 128 8.49 11.87 -8.44
C ALA A 128 8.11 12.09 -6.96
N VAL A 129 7.09 11.43 -6.44
CA VAL A 129 6.37 11.83 -5.21
C VAL A 129 6.37 10.79 -4.11
N ALA A 130 6.68 9.52 -4.41
CA ALA A 130 6.77 8.50 -3.37
C ALA A 130 7.98 8.74 -2.48
N ILE A 131 7.75 8.83 -1.18
CA ILE A 131 8.81 8.88 -0.19
C ILE A 131 8.95 7.49 0.42
N THR A 132 10.13 6.88 0.28
CA THR A 132 10.42 5.59 0.88
C THR A 132 10.96 5.78 2.30
N ILE A 133 10.21 5.27 3.28
CA ILE A 133 10.56 5.34 4.70
C ILE A 133 11.47 4.16 5.04
N GLY A 134 12.53 4.42 5.80
CA GLY A 134 13.41 3.37 6.36
C GLY A 134 14.35 2.71 5.36
N ALA A 135 14.30 3.07 4.08
CA ALA A 135 15.35 2.71 3.13
C ALA A 135 16.51 3.68 3.29
N ASN A 136 17.23 3.47 4.35
CA ASN A 136 18.61 3.97 4.51
C ASN A 136 18.89 5.43 4.16
N ALA A 137 19.17 6.19 5.15
CA ALA A 137 20.21 7.24 5.07
C ALA A 137 21.54 6.72 4.45
N GLN A 138 21.68 5.43 4.17
CA GLN A 138 22.88 4.79 3.61
C GLN A 138 22.81 4.42 2.12
N ALA A 139 21.64 4.31 1.53
CA ALA A 139 21.54 4.03 0.08
C ALA A 139 21.67 5.30 -0.79
N GLY A 140 21.79 6.47 -0.19
CA GLY A 140 22.00 7.74 -0.89
C GLY A 140 23.39 7.95 -1.48
N THR A 141 24.31 7.01 -1.37
CA THR A 141 25.69 7.19 -1.83
C THR A 141 26.11 6.37 -3.05
N THR A 142 25.26 5.49 -3.58
CA THR A 142 25.65 4.67 -4.76
C THR A 142 24.50 4.37 -5.74
N GLY A 143 23.51 5.20 -5.85
CA GLY A 143 22.46 5.04 -6.84
C GLY A 143 22.39 6.25 -7.76
N ASN A 144 22.74 6.05 -9.02
CA ASN A 144 22.67 7.03 -10.11
C ASN A 144 21.22 7.45 -10.37
N SER A 145 20.64 8.25 -9.47
CA SER A 145 19.41 8.97 -9.75
C SER A 145 19.78 10.21 -10.57
N SER A 146 19.82 10.05 -11.89
CA SER A 146 19.81 11.17 -12.84
C SER A 146 18.44 11.87 -12.77
N GLY A 147 18.27 12.69 -11.77
CA GLY A 147 17.11 13.53 -11.52
C GLY A 147 17.47 14.60 -10.51
N ALA A 148 18.08 15.69 -11.03
CA ALA A 148 18.20 17.00 -10.43
C ALA A 148 18.17 17.10 -8.87
N GLY A 149 19.37 17.20 -8.28
CA GLY A 149 19.58 17.93 -7.03
C GLY A 149 19.01 17.25 -5.79
N GLY A 150 19.93 16.72 -4.97
CA GLY A 150 19.68 16.12 -3.65
C GLY A 150 18.95 17.00 -2.64
N LYS A 151 17.69 17.28 -2.89
CA LYS A 151 16.73 17.73 -1.89
C LYS A 151 15.95 16.50 -1.48
N VAL A 152 16.12 16.07 -0.24
CA VAL A 152 15.16 15.21 0.45
C VAL A 152 13.78 15.75 0.09
N ALA A 153 12.99 14.98 -0.67
CA ALA A 153 11.66 15.42 -1.09
C ALA A 153 10.87 15.72 0.20
N LYS A 154 10.62 16.99 0.45
CA LYS A 154 9.80 17.39 1.59
C LYS A 154 8.42 16.76 1.39
N ALA A 155 8.02 15.99 2.37
CA ALA A 155 6.69 15.43 2.47
C ALA A 155 5.61 16.48 2.16
N SER A 156 5.02 16.41 0.99
CA SER A 156 4.00 17.36 0.54
C SER A 156 2.94 16.65 -0.28
N TYR A 157 1.72 17.18 -0.21
CA TYR A 157 0.66 16.70 -1.09
C TYR A 157 0.90 17.16 -2.52
N ILE A 158 0.87 16.22 -3.46
CA ILE A 158 0.84 16.48 -4.89
C ILE A 158 -0.50 16.02 -5.44
N ASN A 159 -1.21 16.91 -6.11
CA ASN A 159 -2.60 16.70 -6.56
C ASN A 159 -3.53 16.24 -5.43
N GLY A 160 -3.28 16.71 -4.20
CA GLY A 160 -4.06 16.35 -3.01
C GLY A 160 -3.73 15.01 -2.38
N MET A 161 -2.72 14.29 -2.86
CA MET A 161 -2.29 13.00 -2.32
C MET A 161 -0.83 13.03 -1.89
N ALA A 162 -0.49 12.37 -0.78
CA ALA A 162 0.88 12.15 -0.33
C ALA A 162 1.11 10.65 -0.17
N VAL A 163 2.11 10.09 -0.85
CA VAL A 163 2.36 8.65 -0.91
C VAL A 163 3.65 8.30 -0.21
N TYR A 164 3.59 7.32 0.66
CA TYR A 164 4.75 6.79 1.37
C TYR A 164 4.81 5.28 1.23
N THR A 165 6.02 4.78 1.04
CA THR A 165 6.28 3.35 0.98
C THR A 165 7.28 2.93 2.06
N MET A 166 7.17 1.69 2.51
CA MET A 166 8.10 1.08 3.47
C MET A 166 8.45 -0.32 3.03
N ALA A 167 9.73 -0.60 2.87
CA ALA A 167 10.19 -1.93 2.47
C ALA A 167 9.84 -3.01 3.47
N LYS A 168 9.43 -4.16 2.97
CA LYS A 168 9.27 -5.40 3.76
C LYS A 168 10.36 -6.43 3.46
N GLY A 169 10.95 -6.40 2.27
CA GLY A 169 12.03 -7.30 1.88
C GLY A 169 12.18 -7.36 0.35
N GLY A 170 13.31 -7.92 -0.10
CA GLY A 170 13.67 -8.07 -1.52
C GLY A 170 15.03 -7.43 -1.84
N LEU A 171 15.55 -7.76 -3.03
CA LEU A 171 16.87 -7.32 -3.48
C LEU A 171 16.86 -5.97 -4.19
N MET A 172 15.69 -5.45 -4.56
CA MET A 172 15.56 -4.18 -5.27
C MET A 172 14.62 -3.23 -4.54
N PHE A 173 14.99 -1.97 -4.55
CA PHE A 173 14.28 -0.90 -3.88
C PHE A 173 13.94 0.22 -4.87
N GLU A 174 12.80 0.10 -5.54
CA GLU A 174 12.23 1.21 -6.30
C GLU A 174 10.70 1.15 -6.20
N ALA A 175 10.13 2.10 -5.49
CA ALA A 175 8.69 2.33 -5.50
C ALA A 175 8.37 3.30 -6.63
N ALA A 176 8.16 2.77 -7.83
CA ALA A 176 7.60 3.55 -8.93
C ALA A 176 6.08 3.62 -8.76
N LEU A 177 5.50 4.80 -8.62
CA LEU A 177 4.05 4.99 -8.54
C LEU A 177 3.37 5.05 -9.90
N ALA A 178 4.13 5.44 -10.95
CA ALA A 178 3.58 5.54 -12.30
C ALA A 178 2.96 4.23 -12.78
N GLY A 179 1.74 4.30 -13.28
CA GLY A 179 0.99 3.14 -13.74
C GLY A 179 0.42 2.27 -12.64
N GLN A 180 0.42 2.72 -11.37
CA GLN A 180 -0.39 2.07 -10.33
C GLN A 180 -1.85 2.43 -10.55
N SER A 181 -2.68 1.41 -10.71
CA SER A 181 -4.14 1.52 -10.85
C SER A 181 -4.80 0.95 -9.61
N PHE A 182 -5.88 1.60 -9.19
CA PHE A 182 -6.59 1.27 -7.96
C PHE A 182 -8.06 1.03 -8.24
N THR A 183 -8.63 0.03 -7.58
CA THR A 183 -10.07 -0.18 -7.50
C THR A 183 -10.58 0.25 -6.14
N PHE A 184 -11.86 0.50 -5.99
CA PHE A 184 -12.49 0.77 -4.71
C PHE A 184 -13.87 0.10 -4.66
N GLU A 185 -14.14 -0.56 -3.54
CA GLU A 185 -15.43 -1.17 -3.21
C GLU A 185 -15.87 -0.61 -1.85
N GLU A 186 -16.97 0.13 -1.85
CA GLU A 186 -17.54 0.72 -0.64
C GLU A 186 -18.08 -0.37 0.29
N LYS A 187 -17.93 -0.15 1.61
CA LYS A 187 -18.38 -1.07 2.66
C LYS A 187 -19.91 -1.15 2.71
#